data_dfdae192de9139e4cb09a8b6966b91e2
#
_entry.id   dfdae192de9139e4cb09a8b6966b91e2
#
_cell.length_a   1.000
_cell.length_b   1.000
_cell.length_c   1.000
_cell.angle_alpha   90.00
_cell.angle_beta   90.00
_cell.angle_gamma   90.00
#
_symmetry.space_group_name_H-M   'P 1'
#
loop_
_entity.id
_entity.type
_entity.pdbx_description
1 polymer ?
#
loop_
_entity_poly.entity_id
_entity_poly.type
_entity_poly.pdbx_seq_one_letter_code
_entity_poly.pdbx_strand_id
1 'polypeptide(L)'
;HWSGIRPAFKELEIRIAPEESTRLAMLLNGEAHIVDLARELQADAEQRGMQILAASLAAEWVSIYFGGQYHIPGDPKFKAEVPWNDRRVRQAMNMAINRREVQAHLFRKKGEPMYVSGLAPFLEGYNPAWAQRFDQLYGYNPTRAKELLREAGYPPGTLPVKIWSFNQLAKPEIPPLAEVVATYLQAVGIQATIENIDAVVLTSRNRAKETACCIWPNLVSLRPTEEMIRVVHTSGAPNHLFESAFLEQKYAALTKTLDPQARERVAREMTDYLFDEFTSIPLLTVFHEVAVNPKVVAGWTWPGQGAGRTTHFDRIKAVP
;
A
#
# COMPACT_ATOMS: atom_id res chain seq x y z
N HIS A 1 36.32 -0.23 -0.80
CA HIS A 1 34.92 -0.70 -0.76
C HIS A 1 34.66 -1.62 -1.96
N TRP A 2 33.96 -2.72 -1.78
CA TRP A 2 33.65 -3.71 -2.82
C TRP A 2 32.94 -3.12 -4.07
N SER A 3 32.17 -2.04 -3.88
CA SER A 3 31.44 -1.36 -4.98
C SER A 3 32.33 -0.48 -5.86
N GLY A 4 33.57 -0.20 -5.47
CA GLY A 4 34.45 0.75 -6.14
C GLY A 4 34.01 2.22 -6.02
N ILE A 5 32.86 2.50 -5.37
CA ILE A 5 32.35 3.86 -5.19
C ILE A 5 33.11 4.54 -4.06
N ARG A 6 33.60 5.75 -4.31
CA ARG A 6 34.20 6.62 -3.30
C ARG A 6 33.11 7.59 -2.80
N PRO A 7 32.71 7.52 -1.51
CA PRO A 7 31.74 8.47 -0.95
C PRO A 7 32.23 9.91 -1.07
N ALA A 8 31.33 10.84 -1.35
CA ALA A 8 31.65 12.27 -1.39
C ALA A 8 31.80 12.89 0.01
N PHE A 9 31.18 12.27 1.02
CA PHE A 9 31.23 12.70 2.41
C PHE A 9 32.10 11.73 3.24
N LYS A 10 32.88 12.27 4.17
CA LYS A 10 33.74 11.49 5.06
C LYS A 10 32.99 10.85 6.23
N GLU A 11 31.96 11.53 6.69
CA GLU A 11 31.17 11.17 7.86
C GLU A 11 29.68 11.22 7.53
N LEU A 12 28.93 10.32 8.13
CA LEU A 12 27.47 10.29 8.12
C LEU A 12 27.00 10.21 9.57
N GLU A 13 26.28 11.22 10.03
CA GLU A 13 25.61 11.23 11.32
C GLU A 13 24.10 11.04 11.11
N ILE A 14 23.50 10.06 11.79
CA ILE A 14 22.06 9.80 11.78
C ILE A 14 21.48 10.24 13.11
N ARG A 15 20.62 11.23 13.08
CA ARG A 15 19.91 11.77 14.25
C ARG A 15 18.44 11.34 14.24
N ILE A 16 17.93 10.92 15.37
CA ILE A 16 16.51 10.57 15.53
C ILE A 16 15.79 11.81 16.09
N ALA A 17 14.92 12.41 15.28
CA ALA A 17 14.02 13.48 15.65
C ALA A 17 12.58 13.03 15.32
N PRO A 18 11.77 12.63 16.31
CA PRO A 18 10.43 12.09 16.07
C PRO A 18 9.49 13.10 15.40
N GLU A 19 9.55 14.36 15.83
CA GLU A 19 8.64 15.40 15.37
C GLU A 19 9.05 15.94 14.00
N GLU A 20 8.11 15.94 13.05
CA GLU A 20 8.35 16.37 11.66
C GLU A 20 8.68 17.87 11.54
N SER A 21 8.02 18.70 12.34
CA SER A 21 8.33 20.14 12.42
C SER A 21 9.75 20.39 12.89
N THR A 22 10.25 19.60 13.83
CA THR A 22 11.65 19.65 14.28
C THR A 22 12.60 19.27 13.14
N ARG A 23 12.30 18.19 12.40
CA ARG A 23 13.13 17.78 11.26
C ARG A 23 13.17 18.87 10.17
N LEU A 24 12.03 19.49 9.89
CA LEU A 24 11.98 20.61 8.95
C LEU A 24 12.83 21.81 9.44
N ALA A 25 12.73 22.18 10.70
CA ALA A 25 13.55 23.26 11.29
C ALA A 25 15.05 22.94 11.19
N MET A 26 15.47 21.73 11.55
CA MET A 26 16.87 21.28 11.44
C MET A 26 17.38 21.37 9.98
N LEU A 27 16.55 21.00 9.00
CA LEU A 27 16.91 21.12 7.58
C LEU A 27 17.09 22.59 7.16
N LEU A 28 16.16 23.44 7.55
CA LEU A 28 16.18 24.87 7.18
C LEU A 28 17.34 25.63 7.82
N ASN A 29 17.71 25.28 9.08
CA ASN A 29 18.82 25.88 9.81
C ASN A 29 20.19 25.28 9.44
N GLY A 30 20.23 24.20 8.63
CA GLY A 30 21.45 23.53 8.24
C GLY A 30 22.02 22.58 9.30
N GLU A 31 21.28 22.26 10.35
CA GLU A 31 21.64 21.26 11.36
C GLU A 31 21.50 19.83 10.84
N ALA A 32 20.62 19.62 9.86
CA ALA A 32 20.50 18.43 9.06
C ALA A 32 20.53 18.77 7.58
N HIS A 33 21.08 17.88 6.76
CA HIS A 33 21.19 18.10 5.32
C HIS A 33 20.23 17.23 4.52
N ILE A 34 19.71 16.17 5.11
CA ILE A 34 18.73 15.24 4.57
C ILE A 34 17.75 14.90 5.68
N VAL A 35 16.46 15.02 5.42
CA VAL A 35 15.41 14.66 6.38
C VAL A 35 14.23 13.95 5.69
N ASP A 36 13.58 13.07 6.42
CA ASP A 36 12.29 12.50 6.05
C ASP A 36 11.17 13.43 6.52
N LEU A 37 10.27 13.84 5.61
CA LEU A 37 9.15 14.73 5.89
C LEU A 37 7.86 14.14 5.31
N ALA A 38 6.76 14.29 6.05
CA ALA A 38 5.44 14.07 5.48
C ALA A 38 5.22 14.95 4.25
N ARG A 39 4.44 14.44 3.29
CA ARG A 39 4.18 15.15 2.02
C ARG A 39 3.58 16.54 2.20
N GLU A 40 2.86 16.75 3.29
CA GLU A 40 2.30 18.06 3.65
C GLU A 40 3.40 19.12 3.89
N LEU A 41 4.46 18.73 4.61
CA LEU A 41 5.58 19.63 4.92
C LEU A 41 6.58 19.77 3.78
N GLN A 42 6.56 18.85 2.80
CA GLN A 42 7.45 18.95 1.64
C GLN A 42 7.22 20.23 0.82
N ALA A 43 5.97 20.69 0.69
CA ALA A 43 5.69 21.94 -0.01
C ALA A 43 6.30 23.16 0.67
N ASP A 44 6.24 23.22 2.00
CA ASP A 44 6.86 24.31 2.77
C ASP A 44 8.39 24.26 2.63
N ALA A 45 8.97 23.06 2.68
CA ALA A 45 10.41 22.88 2.43
C ALA A 45 10.83 23.36 1.02
N GLU A 46 10.07 23.00 -0.02
CA GLU A 46 10.34 23.45 -1.40
C GLU A 46 10.23 24.97 -1.56
N GLN A 47 9.21 25.60 -0.97
CA GLN A 47 9.04 27.05 -0.98
C GLN A 47 10.19 27.80 -0.29
N ARG A 48 10.85 27.15 0.67
CA ARG A 48 12.03 27.67 1.38
C ARG A 48 13.35 27.25 0.75
N GLY A 49 13.32 26.74 -0.48
CA GLY A 49 14.50 26.44 -1.28
C GLY A 49 15.14 25.08 -1.02
N MET A 50 14.46 24.18 -0.31
CA MET A 50 14.89 22.78 -0.17
C MET A 50 14.43 21.97 -1.39
N GLN A 51 15.11 20.87 -1.68
CA GLN A 51 14.77 19.97 -2.77
C GLN A 51 14.20 18.66 -2.24
N ILE A 52 13.19 18.12 -2.93
CA ILE A 52 12.69 16.77 -2.64
C ILE A 52 13.32 15.77 -3.61
N LEU A 53 14.00 14.79 -3.08
CA LEU A 53 14.54 13.65 -3.84
C LEU A 53 13.66 12.43 -3.59
N ALA A 54 13.40 11.66 -4.65
CA ALA A 54 12.65 10.41 -4.58
C ALA A 54 13.55 9.22 -4.88
N ALA A 55 13.28 8.10 -4.25
CA ALA A 55 13.87 6.81 -4.56
C ALA A 55 13.58 6.41 -6.01
N SER A 56 14.44 5.57 -6.61
CA SER A 56 14.31 5.16 -8.02
C SER A 56 13.21 4.12 -8.26
N LEU A 57 12.75 3.41 -7.22
CA LEU A 57 11.69 2.42 -7.30
C LEU A 57 10.60 2.73 -6.27
N ALA A 58 9.38 2.30 -6.57
CA ALA A 58 8.29 2.38 -5.62
C ALA A 58 8.63 1.59 -4.34
N ALA A 59 8.39 2.20 -3.19
CA ALA A 59 8.76 1.67 -1.88
C ALA A 59 7.59 1.00 -1.15
N GLU A 60 6.40 1.54 -1.30
CA GLU A 60 5.21 1.09 -0.59
C GLU A 60 4.01 1.02 -1.54
N TRP A 61 3.03 0.22 -1.15
CA TRP A 61 1.70 0.24 -1.76
C TRP A 61 0.65 0.76 -0.78
N VAL A 62 -0.36 1.42 -1.33
CA VAL A 62 -1.51 1.97 -0.62
C VAL A 62 -2.75 1.21 -1.04
N SER A 63 -3.44 0.61 -0.08
CA SER A 63 -4.64 -0.19 -0.35
C SER A 63 -5.63 -0.13 0.80
N ILE A 64 -6.89 -0.49 0.50
CA ILE A 64 -7.88 -0.82 1.51
C ILE A 64 -8.01 -2.35 1.54
N TYR A 65 -7.90 -2.93 2.72
CA TYR A 65 -8.03 -4.36 2.93
C TYR A 65 -9.41 -4.73 3.44
N PHE A 66 -9.90 -5.86 2.98
CA PHE A 66 -11.11 -6.50 3.46
C PHE A 66 -10.74 -7.55 4.49
N GLY A 67 -11.24 -7.43 5.72
CA GLY A 67 -11.01 -8.45 6.75
C GLY A 67 -11.89 -9.67 6.58
N GLY A 68 -11.49 -10.79 7.17
CA GLY A 68 -12.33 -11.98 7.20
C GLY A 68 -12.39 -12.83 5.92
N GLN A 69 -11.55 -12.56 4.93
CA GLN A 69 -11.53 -13.30 3.67
C GLN A 69 -10.72 -14.63 3.78
N TYR A 70 -11.16 -15.56 4.64
CA TYR A 70 -10.46 -16.80 4.96
C TYR A 70 -11.11 -17.99 4.23
N HIS A 71 -11.04 -18.00 2.88
CA HIS A 71 -11.72 -18.96 2.00
C HIS A 71 -11.02 -20.31 1.88
N ILE A 72 -10.37 -20.77 2.95
CA ILE A 72 -9.82 -22.14 3.02
C ILE A 72 -10.89 -23.06 3.60
N PRO A 73 -11.23 -24.17 2.93
CA PRO A 73 -12.25 -25.10 3.42
C PRO A 73 -11.93 -25.58 4.84
N GLY A 74 -12.90 -25.42 5.74
CA GLY A 74 -12.76 -25.83 7.14
C GLY A 74 -12.05 -24.82 8.06
N ASP A 75 -11.70 -23.63 7.59
CA ASP A 75 -11.15 -22.60 8.46
C ASP A 75 -12.19 -22.15 9.49
N PRO A 76 -11.91 -22.33 10.81
CA PRO A 76 -12.89 -22.01 11.87
C PRO A 76 -13.16 -20.52 12.04
N LYS A 77 -12.33 -19.65 11.44
CA LYS A 77 -12.49 -18.20 11.46
C LYS A 77 -13.25 -17.66 10.26
N PHE A 78 -13.54 -18.50 9.24
CA PHE A 78 -14.41 -18.09 8.13
C PHE A 78 -15.82 -17.82 8.61
N LYS A 79 -16.38 -16.70 8.18
CA LYS A 79 -17.74 -16.27 8.49
C LYS A 79 -18.48 -15.97 7.21
N ALA A 80 -19.45 -16.82 6.85
CA ALA A 80 -20.18 -16.72 5.61
C ALA A 80 -20.99 -15.42 5.46
N GLU A 81 -21.39 -14.83 6.58
CA GLU A 81 -22.14 -13.58 6.65
C GLU A 81 -21.33 -12.32 6.36
N VAL A 82 -20.01 -12.40 6.19
CA VAL A 82 -19.18 -11.24 5.82
C VAL A 82 -19.58 -10.76 4.41
N PRO A 83 -20.07 -9.52 4.26
CA PRO A 83 -20.69 -9.07 2.99
C PRO A 83 -19.75 -9.12 1.79
N TRP A 84 -18.48 -8.79 2.00
CA TRP A 84 -17.45 -8.83 0.95
C TRP A 84 -16.86 -10.21 0.70
N ASN A 85 -17.43 -11.30 1.23
CA ASN A 85 -17.24 -12.64 0.67
C ASN A 85 -17.88 -12.75 -0.72
N ASP A 86 -18.95 -11.98 -0.98
CA ASP A 86 -19.48 -11.82 -2.32
C ASP A 86 -18.54 -10.95 -3.18
N ARG A 87 -18.05 -11.52 -4.28
CA ARG A 87 -17.16 -10.84 -5.22
C ARG A 87 -17.77 -9.55 -5.80
N ARG A 88 -19.11 -9.51 -5.97
CA ARG A 88 -19.83 -8.33 -6.47
C ARG A 88 -19.72 -7.16 -5.49
N VAL A 89 -19.76 -7.43 -4.19
CA VAL A 89 -19.57 -6.40 -3.15
C VAL A 89 -18.15 -5.85 -3.20
N ARG A 90 -17.13 -6.71 -3.32
CA ARG A 90 -15.75 -6.25 -3.47
C ARG A 90 -15.54 -5.41 -4.71
N GLN A 91 -16.12 -5.82 -5.85
CA GLN A 91 -16.09 -5.04 -7.09
C GLN A 91 -16.78 -3.70 -6.93
N ALA A 92 -17.98 -3.67 -6.34
CA ALA A 92 -18.72 -2.43 -6.08
C ALA A 92 -17.92 -1.44 -5.24
N MET A 93 -17.30 -1.92 -4.15
CA MET A 93 -16.45 -1.08 -3.29
C MET A 93 -15.22 -0.56 -4.04
N ASN A 94 -14.64 -1.35 -4.95
CA ASN A 94 -13.57 -0.90 -5.84
C ASN A 94 -14.02 0.22 -6.80
N MET A 95 -15.21 0.07 -7.41
CA MET A 95 -15.78 1.05 -8.34
C MET A 95 -16.32 2.31 -7.66
N ALA A 96 -16.54 2.26 -6.35
CA ALA A 96 -16.98 3.42 -5.58
C ALA A 96 -15.87 4.48 -5.37
N ILE A 97 -14.58 4.13 -5.49
CA ILE A 97 -13.48 5.00 -5.10
C ILE A 97 -12.80 5.64 -6.30
N ASN A 98 -12.76 6.98 -6.32
CA ASN A 98 -12.02 7.75 -7.30
C ASN A 98 -10.53 7.83 -6.95
N ARG A 99 -9.76 6.90 -7.48
CA ARG A 99 -8.31 6.79 -7.21
C ARG A 99 -7.52 8.01 -7.64
N ARG A 100 -7.96 8.71 -8.71
CA ARG A 100 -7.30 9.94 -9.21
C ARG A 100 -7.44 11.09 -8.20
N GLU A 101 -8.63 11.24 -7.60
CA GLU A 101 -8.85 12.23 -6.55
C GLU A 101 -8.08 11.89 -5.27
N VAL A 102 -8.07 10.61 -4.85
CA VAL A 102 -7.24 10.14 -3.73
C VAL A 102 -5.77 10.50 -3.96
N GLN A 103 -5.22 10.16 -5.14
CA GLN A 103 -3.84 10.50 -5.50
C GLN A 103 -3.61 12.03 -5.50
N ALA A 104 -4.53 12.79 -6.07
CA ALA A 104 -4.36 14.24 -6.19
C ALA A 104 -4.36 14.94 -4.83
N HIS A 105 -5.28 14.58 -3.94
CA HIS A 105 -5.50 15.30 -2.69
C HIS A 105 -4.66 14.77 -1.53
N LEU A 106 -4.55 13.44 -1.36
CA LEU A 106 -3.79 12.87 -0.25
C LEU A 106 -2.31 12.65 -0.59
N PHE A 107 -1.99 12.36 -1.85
CA PHE A 107 -0.61 12.06 -2.27
C PHE A 107 0.01 13.13 -3.15
N ARG A 108 -0.62 14.32 -3.27
CA ARG A 108 -0.12 15.49 -4.02
C ARG A 108 0.27 15.11 -5.46
N LYS A 109 -0.55 14.30 -6.12
CA LYS A 109 -0.34 13.72 -7.47
C LYS A 109 0.91 12.84 -7.58
N LYS A 110 1.54 12.48 -6.45
CA LYS A 110 2.68 11.57 -6.42
C LYS A 110 2.23 10.11 -6.38
N GLY A 111 3.15 9.20 -6.73
CA GLY A 111 2.86 7.77 -6.83
C GLY A 111 2.40 7.34 -8.22
N GLU A 112 2.30 6.05 -8.42
CA GLU A 112 1.92 5.42 -9.68
C GLU A 112 0.68 4.53 -9.50
N PRO A 113 -0.16 4.36 -10.55
CA PRO A 113 -1.29 3.46 -10.51
C PRO A 113 -0.87 2.04 -10.11
N MET A 114 -1.67 1.40 -9.27
CA MET A 114 -1.47 0.02 -8.86
C MET A 114 -2.72 -0.80 -9.19
N TYR A 115 -2.53 -1.97 -9.77
CA TYR A 115 -3.62 -2.83 -10.24
C TYR A 115 -3.93 -3.98 -9.29
N VAL A 116 -2.92 -4.49 -8.61
CA VAL A 116 -3.02 -5.52 -7.56
C VAL A 116 -2.21 -5.06 -6.37
N SER A 117 -2.79 -5.16 -5.17
CA SER A 117 -2.11 -4.76 -3.94
C SER A 117 -0.80 -5.52 -3.74
N GLY A 118 0.27 -4.76 -3.51
CA GLY A 118 1.61 -5.32 -3.31
C GLY A 118 2.38 -5.64 -4.59
N LEU A 119 1.85 -5.33 -5.78
CA LEU A 119 2.50 -5.58 -7.06
C LEU A 119 2.90 -4.27 -7.75
N ALA A 120 4.13 -4.23 -8.21
CA ALA A 120 4.70 -3.17 -9.03
C ALA A 120 5.35 -3.77 -10.30
N PRO A 121 5.56 -2.99 -11.38
CA PRO A 121 6.02 -3.50 -12.67
C PRO A 121 7.32 -4.31 -12.65
N PHE A 122 8.18 -4.10 -11.66
CA PHE A 122 9.47 -4.80 -11.50
C PHE A 122 9.39 -6.07 -10.65
N LEU A 123 8.20 -6.45 -10.15
CA LEU A 123 8.01 -7.64 -9.33
C LEU A 123 7.55 -8.83 -10.16
N GLU A 124 8.00 -10.02 -9.76
CA GLU A 124 7.61 -11.31 -10.35
C GLU A 124 6.08 -11.46 -10.35
N GLY A 125 5.53 -11.96 -11.44
CA GLY A 125 4.08 -12.14 -11.60
C GLY A 125 3.31 -10.85 -11.94
N TYR A 126 3.96 -9.71 -12.16
CA TYR A 126 3.26 -8.51 -12.64
C TYR A 126 2.74 -8.69 -14.06
N ASN A 127 1.44 -8.48 -14.27
CA ASN A 127 0.82 -8.61 -15.57
C ASN A 127 0.46 -7.24 -16.17
N PRO A 128 1.16 -6.76 -17.21
CA PRO A 128 0.87 -5.47 -17.85
C PRO A 128 -0.52 -5.41 -18.49
N ALA A 129 -1.14 -6.55 -18.81
CA ALA A 129 -2.48 -6.60 -19.37
C ALA A 129 -3.57 -6.14 -18.37
N TRP A 130 -3.29 -6.06 -17.08
CA TRP A 130 -4.23 -5.50 -16.11
C TRP A 130 -4.59 -4.05 -16.44
N ALA A 131 -3.64 -3.25 -16.93
CA ALA A 131 -3.87 -1.85 -17.29
C ALA A 131 -5.03 -1.69 -18.29
N GLN A 132 -5.19 -2.61 -19.24
CA GLN A 132 -6.24 -2.57 -20.26
C GLN A 132 -7.63 -2.93 -19.70
N ARG A 133 -7.67 -3.75 -18.63
CA ARG A 133 -8.91 -4.24 -18.01
C ARG A 133 -9.33 -3.42 -16.79
N PHE A 134 -8.40 -2.65 -16.22
CA PHE A 134 -8.57 -2.03 -14.91
C PHE A 134 -9.71 -1.01 -14.90
N ASP A 135 -9.77 -0.13 -15.87
CA ASP A 135 -10.83 0.90 -15.92
C ASP A 135 -12.24 0.27 -16.04
N GLN A 136 -12.36 -0.83 -16.77
CA GLN A 136 -13.63 -1.54 -16.90
C GLN A 136 -14.05 -2.25 -15.60
N LEU A 137 -13.09 -2.85 -14.87
CA LEU A 137 -13.37 -3.71 -13.72
C LEU A 137 -13.31 -2.97 -12.38
N TYR A 138 -12.45 -1.96 -12.27
CA TYR A 138 -12.09 -1.25 -11.05
C TYR A 138 -12.31 0.26 -11.14
N GLY A 139 -12.50 0.80 -12.35
CA GLY A 139 -12.62 2.23 -12.60
C GLY A 139 -13.77 2.86 -11.82
N TYR A 140 -13.60 4.13 -11.45
CA TYR A 140 -14.61 4.88 -10.71
C TYR A 140 -15.94 4.94 -11.47
N ASN A 141 -16.93 4.25 -10.96
CA ASN A 141 -18.28 4.19 -11.52
C ASN A 141 -19.32 3.98 -10.39
N PRO A 142 -19.73 5.04 -9.69
CA PRO A 142 -20.67 4.93 -8.58
C PRO A 142 -22.05 4.40 -8.99
N THR A 143 -22.46 4.59 -10.24
CA THR A 143 -23.72 4.02 -10.75
C THR A 143 -23.62 2.49 -10.81
N ARG A 144 -22.57 1.95 -11.43
CA ARG A 144 -22.37 0.51 -11.50
C ARG A 144 -22.14 -0.10 -10.11
N ALA A 145 -21.44 0.61 -9.23
CA ALA A 145 -21.26 0.19 -7.83
C ALA A 145 -22.61 -0.02 -7.13
N LYS A 146 -23.55 0.92 -7.27
CA LYS A 146 -24.91 0.79 -6.70
C LYS A 146 -25.69 -0.39 -7.30
N GLU A 147 -25.53 -0.66 -8.58
CA GLU A 147 -26.15 -1.81 -9.24
C GLU A 147 -25.61 -3.13 -8.69
N LEU A 148 -24.29 -3.28 -8.61
CA LEU A 148 -23.63 -4.46 -8.06
C LEU A 148 -24.04 -4.74 -6.61
N LEU A 149 -24.15 -3.69 -5.78
CA LEU A 149 -24.65 -3.84 -4.41
C LEU A 149 -26.08 -4.35 -4.37
N ARG A 150 -26.97 -3.82 -5.22
CA ARG A 150 -28.36 -4.34 -5.33
C ARG A 150 -28.42 -5.77 -5.82
N GLU A 151 -27.63 -6.12 -6.84
CA GLU A 151 -27.51 -7.48 -7.35
C GLU A 151 -26.99 -8.47 -6.27
N ALA A 152 -26.16 -7.98 -5.35
CA ALA A 152 -25.65 -8.74 -4.20
C ALA A 152 -26.62 -8.78 -3.00
N GLY A 153 -27.81 -8.13 -3.09
CA GLY A 153 -28.80 -8.13 -2.02
C GLY A 153 -28.66 -6.97 -1.03
N TYR A 154 -27.89 -5.95 -1.35
CA TYR A 154 -27.67 -4.78 -0.50
C TYR A 154 -28.19 -3.49 -1.14
N PRO A 155 -29.50 -3.20 -1.03
CA PRO A 155 -30.04 -1.90 -1.43
C PRO A 155 -29.41 -0.75 -0.60
N PRO A 156 -29.50 0.52 -1.07
CA PRO A 156 -28.93 1.65 -0.37
C PRO A 156 -29.34 1.72 1.11
N GLY A 157 -28.37 1.92 1.99
CA GLY A 157 -28.59 2.02 3.44
C GLY A 157 -28.73 0.69 4.18
N THR A 158 -28.48 -0.46 3.54
CA THR A 158 -28.61 -1.77 4.20
C THR A 158 -27.29 -2.49 4.46
N LEU A 159 -26.17 -2.00 3.92
CA LEU A 159 -24.84 -2.59 4.12
C LEU A 159 -24.04 -1.76 5.12
N PRO A 160 -23.94 -2.19 6.40
CA PRO A 160 -23.03 -1.56 7.35
C PRO A 160 -21.59 -2.00 7.08
N VAL A 161 -20.65 -1.04 7.04
CA VAL A 161 -19.22 -1.29 6.91
C VAL A 161 -18.47 -0.48 7.94
N LYS A 162 -17.72 -1.15 8.78
CA LYS A 162 -16.82 -0.51 9.74
C LYS A 162 -15.43 -0.34 9.10
N ILE A 163 -14.90 0.86 9.15
CA ILE A 163 -13.56 1.20 8.69
C ILE A 163 -12.68 1.44 9.91
N TRP A 164 -11.67 0.61 10.10
CA TRP A 164 -10.67 0.88 11.12
C TRP A 164 -9.69 1.93 10.64
N SER A 165 -9.54 2.98 11.45
CA SER A 165 -8.54 4.04 11.29
C SER A 165 -7.51 3.94 12.42
N PHE A 166 -6.25 4.20 12.12
CA PHE A 166 -5.19 4.15 13.13
C PHE A 166 -4.03 5.08 12.76
N ASN A 167 -3.32 5.53 13.80
CA ASN A 167 -2.09 6.28 13.62
C ASN A 167 -0.91 5.33 13.55
N GLN A 168 -0.02 5.56 12.59
CA GLN A 168 1.23 4.83 12.46
C GLN A 168 2.35 5.81 12.11
N LEU A 169 3.48 5.70 12.84
CA LEU A 169 4.65 6.53 12.60
C LEU A 169 5.06 6.47 11.11
N ALA A 170 5.36 7.63 10.52
CA ALA A 170 5.73 7.82 9.13
C ALA A 170 4.65 7.43 8.09
N LYS A 171 3.37 7.36 8.50
CA LYS A 171 2.21 7.10 7.63
C LYS A 171 1.02 7.98 8.01
N PRO A 172 1.18 9.30 7.94
CA PRO A 172 0.14 10.25 8.35
C PRO A 172 -1.11 10.19 7.45
N GLU A 173 -1.01 9.59 6.28
CA GLU A 173 -2.10 9.49 5.31
C GLU A 173 -3.18 8.47 5.71
N ILE A 174 -2.95 7.58 6.67
CA ILE A 174 -3.91 6.52 7.04
C ILE A 174 -5.24 7.08 7.56
N PRO A 175 -5.29 7.98 8.55
CA PRO A 175 -6.55 8.52 9.04
C PRO A 175 -7.33 9.30 7.97
N PRO A 176 -6.76 10.28 7.24
CA PRO A 176 -7.51 10.98 6.20
C PRO A 176 -7.93 10.06 5.06
N LEU A 177 -7.18 9.00 4.75
CA LEU A 177 -7.59 8.01 3.76
C LEU A 177 -8.83 7.22 4.22
N ALA A 178 -8.95 6.89 5.51
CA ALA A 178 -10.15 6.26 6.06
C ALA A 178 -11.39 7.17 5.91
N GLU A 179 -11.26 8.47 6.13
CA GLU A 179 -12.33 9.46 5.97
C GLU A 179 -12.78 9.58 4.49
N VAL A 180 -11.82 9.67 3.59
CA VAL A 180 -12.10 9.74 2.15
C VAL A 180 -12.79 8.45 1.67
N VAL A 181 -12.32 7.28 2.09
CA VAL A 181 -12.94 5.99 1.77
C VAL A 181 -14.37 5.92 2.32
N ALA A 182 -14.61 6.34 3.56
CA ALA A 182 -15.95 6.40 4.14
C ALA A 182 -16.90 7.25 3.29
N THR A 183 -16.45 8.44 2.88
CA THR A 183 -17.23 9.36 2.03
C THR A 183 -17.63 8.71 0.70
N TYR A 184 -16.70 8.07 0.01
CA TYR A 184 -17.00 7.38 -1.25
C TYR A 184 -17.95 6.20 -1.07
N LEU A 185 -17.79 5.40 -0.04
CA LEU A 185 -18.68 4.27 0.24
C LEU A 185 -20.08 4.74 0.61
N GLN A 186 -20.21 5.82 1.38
CA GLN A 186 -21.50 6.44 1.71
C GLN A 186 -22.22 6.98 0.46
N ALA A 187 -21.48 7.55 -0.50
CA ALA A 187 -22.04 8.06 -1.76
C ALA A 187 -22.69 6.97 -2.62
N VAL A 188 -22.33 5.70 -2.45
CA VAL A 188 -22.96 4.56 -3.13
C VAL A 188 -23.99 3.84 -2.27
N GLY A 189 -24.30 4.36 -1.06
CA GLY A 189 -25.34 3.83 -0.19
C GLY A 189 -24.85 2.81 0.84
N ILE A 190 -23.55 2.64 1.03
CA ILE A 190 -22.98 1.84 2.11
C ILE A 190 -22.99 2.65 3.41
N GLN A 191 -23.41 2.05 4.52
CA GLN A 191 -23.38 2.66 5.85
C GLN A 191 -21.97 2.56 6.44
N ALA A 192 -21.02 3.32 5.86
CA ALA A 192 -19.63 3.33 6.32
C ALA A 192 -19.49 4.16 7.61
N THR A 193 -18.85 3.57 8.62
CA THR A 193 -18.51 4.23 9.89
C THR A 193 -17.04 4.04 10.21
N ILE A 194 -16.40 5.06 10.79
CA ILE A 194 -14.99 5.00 11.17
C ILE A 194 -14.89 4.65 12.66
N GLU A 195 -14.03 3.69 12.98
CA GLU A 195 -13.64 3.35 14.34
C GLU A 195 -12.12 3.48 14.46
N ASN A 196 -11.67 4.33 15.39
CA ASN A 196 -10.25 4.46 15.67
C ASN A 196 -9.78 3.25 16.50
N ILE A 197 -8.72 2.61 16.06
CA ILE A 197 -8.11 1.46 16.70
C ILE A 197 -6.61 1.71 16.88
N ASP A 198 -6.02 1.13 17.90
CA ASP A 198 -4.56 1.11 18.03
C ASP A 198 -3.92 0.18 16.99
N ALA A 199 -2.80 0.60 16.38
CA ALA A 199 -2.10 -0.16 15.34
C ALA A 199 -1.62 -1.54 15.83
N VAL A 200 -1.24 -1.66 17.11
CA VAL A 200 -0.83 -2.93 17.72
C VAL A 200 -2.03 -3.85 17.90
N VAL A 201 -3.19 -3.28 18.31
CA VAL A 201 -4.45 -4.04 18.44
C VAL A 201 -4.91 -4.53 17.06
N LEU A 202 -4.86 -3.69 16.00
CA LEU A 202 -5.16 -4.12 14.64
C LEU A 202 -4.27 -5.29 14.21
N THR A 203 -2.96 -5.15 14.43
CA THR A 203 -1.99 -6.20 14.09
C THR A 203 -2.29 -7.51 14.85
N SER A 204 -2.61 -7.42 16.14
CA SER A 204 -2.97 -8.58 16.96
C SER A 204 -4.23 -9.28 16.44
N ARG A 205 -5.28 -8.50 16.15
CA ARG A 205 -6.54 -9.04 15.60
C ARG A 205 -6.35 -9.67 14.22
N ASN A 206 -5.51 -9.05 13.38
CA ASN A 206 -5.21 -9.60 12.07
C ASN A 206 -4.50 -10.97 12.18
N ARG A 207 -3.49 -11.06 13.06
CA ARG A 207 -2.80 -12.34 13.35
C ARG A 207 -3.73 -13.42 13.91
N ALA A 208 -4.72 -13.03 14.69
CA ALA A 208 -5.71 -13.92 15.27
C ALA A 208 -6.87 -14.27 14.33
N LYS A 209 -6.88 -13.75 13.09
CA LYS A 209 -8.01 -13.85 12.14
C LYS A 209 -9.33 -13.28 12.73
N GLU A 210 -9.27 -12.14 13.40
CA GLU A 210 -10.40 -11.48 14.07
C GLU A 210 -10.77 -10.15 13.40
N THR A 211 -10.70 -10.12 12.06
CA THR A 211 -10.95 -8.91 11.26
C THR A 211 -12.21 -8.98 10.40
N ALA A 212 -13.03 -10.00 10.56
CA ALA A 212 -14.24 -10.22 9.76
C ALA A 212 -15.29 -9.09 9.83
N CYS A 213 -15.18 -8.19 10.82
CA CYS A 213 -16.06 -7.04 10.98
C CYS A 213 -15.77 -5.86 10.08
N CYS A 214 -14.57 -5.79 9.47
CA CYS A 214 -14.00 -4.48 9.22
C CYS A 214 -13.14 -4.46 7.95
N ILE A 215 -13.00 -3.27 7.40
CA ILE A 215 -12.00 -2.96 6.37
C ILE A 215 -11.04 -1.91 6.94
N TRP A 216 -9.86 -1.75 6.35
CA TRP A 216 -8.93 -0.69 6.78
C TRP A 216 -7.97 -0.26 5.67
N PRO A 217 -7.64 1.04 5.59
CA PRO A 217 -6.55 1.53 4.76
C PRO A 217 -5.21 1.14 5.37
N ASN A 218 -4.23 0.91 4.53
CA ASN A 218 -2.85 0.76 4.98
C ASN A 218 -1.85 1.12 3.88
N LEU A 219 -0.67 1.53 4.32
CA LEU A 219 0.53 1.69 3.51
C LEU A 219 1.51 0.60 3.95
N VAL A 220 1.96 -0.23 3.01
CA VAL A 220 2.82 -1.38 3.31
C VAL A 220 4.02 -1.38 2.38
N SER A 221 5.20 -1.72 2.91
CA SER A 221 6.41 -1.80 2.11
C SER A 221 6.32 -2.90 1.07
N LEU A 222 6.68 -2.56 -0.18
CA LEU A 222 6.78 -3.53 -1.28
C LEU A 222 7.81 -4.61 -0.95
N ARG A 223 7.48 -5.83 -1.36
CA ARG A 223 8.27 -7.04 -1.11
C ARG A 223 8.31 -7.89 -2.38
N PRO A 224 9.27 -8.81 -2.51
CA PRO A 224 9.18 -9.87 -3.51
C PRO A 224 7.83 -10.59 -3.46
N THR A 225 7.28 -10.95 -4.61
CA THR A 225 5.93 -11.54 -4.71
C THR A 225 5.76 -12.77 -3.85
N GLU A 226 6.76 -13.68 -3.83
CA GLU A 226 6.71 -14.85 -2.96
C GLU A 226 6.58 -14.48 -1.48
N GLU A 227 7.35 -13.51 -1.03
CA GLU A 227 7.27 -13.04 0.36
C GLU A 227 5.92 -12.38 0.65
N MET A 228 5.41 -11.57 -0.26
CA MET A 228 4.09 -10.95 -0.13
C MET A 228 3.01 -12.01 0.02
N ILE A 229 2.97 -13.02 -0.86
CA ILE A 229 2.01 -14.13 -0.77
C ILE A 229 2.16 -14.87 0.56
N ARG A 230 3.37 -15.22 0.95
CA ARG A 230 3.66 -15.93 2.20
C ARG A 230 3.16 -15.20 3.44
N VAL A 231 3.32 -13.88 3.48
CA VAL A 231 3.05 -13.11 4.71
C VAL A 231 1.60 -12.66 4.86
N VAL A 232 0.78 -12.72 3.79
CA VAL A 232 -0.61 -12.23 3.87
C VAL A 232 -1.66 -13.09 3.17
N HIS A 233 -1.27 -14.12 2.36
CA HIS A 233 -2.21 -14.87 1.52
C HIS A 233 -2.18 -16.39 1.75
N THR A 234 -1.43 -16.87 2.73
CA THR A 234 -1.40 -18.28 3.13
C THR A 234 -2.03 -18.47 4.52
N SER A 235 -2.52 -19.67 4.80
CA SER A 235 -3.11 -20.02 6.11
C SER A 235 -2.11 -19.91 7.27
N GLY A 236 -0.82 -20.12 6.98
CA GLY A 236 0.28 -19.99 7.94
C GLY A 236 0.90 -18.59 7.97
N ALA A 237 0.28 -17.59 7.34
CA ALA A 237 0.80 -16.24 7.28
C ALA A 237 0.84 -15.58 8.66
N PRO A 238 1.81 -14.69 8.92
CA PRO A 238 1.82 -13.89 10.14
C PRO A 238 0.75 -12.77 10.15
N ASN A 239 0.21 -12.42 8.98
CA ASN A 239 -0.91 -11.51 8.81
C ASN A 239 -1.87 -12.13 7.81
N HIS A 240 -3.16 -11.88 7.95
CA HIS A 240 -4.18 -12.56 7.17
C HIS A 240 -5.02 -11.55 6.39
N LEU A 241 -4.96 -11.62 5.05
CA LEU A 241 -5.81 -10.81 4.17
C LEU A 241 -6.78 -11.72 3.41
N PHE A 242 -6.44 -12.09 2.18
CA PHE A 242 -7.26 -12.99 1.38
C PHE A 242 -6.57 -14.35 1.28
N GLU A 243 -7.22 -15.39 1.75
CA GLU A 243 -6.71 -16.76 1.73
C GLU A 243 -7.64 -17.67 0.92
N SER A 244 -7.09 -18.58 0.14
CA SER A 244 -7.86 -19.58 -0.59
C SER A 244 -7.06 -20.83 -0.85
N ALA A 245 -7.77 -21.96 -1.06
CA ALA A 245 -7.12 -23.22 -1.42
C ALA A 245 -6.28 -23.11 -2.72
N PHE A 246 -6.71 -22.27 -3.65
CA PHE A 246 -5.95 -21.98 -4.87
C PHE A 246 -4.59 -21.34 -4.57
N LEU A 247 -4.56 -20.30 -3.73
CA LEU A 247 -3.32 -19.63 -3.36
C LEU A 247 -2.38 -20.55 -2.58
N GLU A 248 -2.90 -21.36 -1.65
CA GLU A 248 -2.12 -22.37 -0.94
C GLU A 248 -1.43 -23.35 -1.91
N GLN A 249 -2.20 -23.92 -2.83
CA GLN A 249 -1.68 -24.88 -3.83
C GLN A 249 -0.61 -24.21 -4.71
N LYS A 250 -0.87 -23.00 -5.20
CA LYS A 250 0.07 -22.29 -6.08
C LYS A 250 1.32 -21.84 -5.34
N TYR A 251 1.18 -21.39 -4.10
CA TYR A 251 2.34 -21.03 -3.27
C TYR A 251 3.24 -22.27 -3.02
N ALA A 252 2.67 -23.41 -2.69
CA ALA A 252 3.42 -24.64 -2.53
C ALA A 252 4.13 -25.10 -3.82
N ALA A 253 3.58 -24.77 -4.99
CA ALA A 253 4.24 -25.01 -6.28
C ALA A 253 5.36 -24.00 -6.53
N LEU A 254 5.10 -22.69 -6.26
CA LEU A 254 6.06 -21.61 -6.45
C LEU A 254 7.37 -21.85 -5.69
N THR A 255 7.27 -22.27 -4.42
CA THR A 255 8.44 -22.53 -3.56
C THR A 255 9.31 -23.71 -4.01
N LYS A 256 8.78 -24.59 -4.86
CA LYS A 256 9.50 -25.76 -5.42
C LYS A 256 10.00 -25.52 -6.84
N THR A 257 9.58 -24.41 -7.48
CA THR A 257 9.90 -24.12 -8.87
C THR A 257 11.17 -23.28 -8.95
N LEU A 258 12.24 -23.88 -9.47
CA LEU A 258 13.56 -23.21 -9.60
C LEU A 258 13.75 -22.56 -10.98
N ASP A 259 13.11 -23.07 -12.04
CA ASP A 259 13.18 -22.48 -13.37
C ASP A 259 12.50 -21.11 -13.38
N PRO A 260 13.22 -20.03 -13.76
CA PRO A 260 12.69 -18.67 -13.64
C PRO A 260 11.43 -18.43 -14.48
N GLN A 261 11.32 -19.04 -15.68
CA GLN A 261 10.16 -18.86 -16.53
C GLN A 261 8.93 -19.61 -16.00
N ALA A 262 9.13 -20.81 -15.50
CA ALA A 262 8.06 -21.58 -14.85
C ALA A 262 7.60 -20.88 -13.58
N ARG A 263 8.53 -20.34 -12.81
CA ARG A 263 8.26 -19.59 -11.59
C ARG A 263 7.43 -18.34 -11.88
N GLU A 264 7.84 -17.54 -12.88
CA GLU A 264 7.09 -16.36 -13.33
C GLU A 264 5.65 -16.71 -13.75
N ARG A 265 5.44 -17.85 -14.43
CA ARG A 265 4.07 -18.31 -14.77
C ARG A 265 3.23 -18.61 -13.54
N VAL A 266 3.78 -19.34 -12.57
CA VAL A 266 3.04 -19.66 -11.32
C VAL A 266 2.74 -18.38 -10.53
N ALA A 267 3.71 -17.48 -10.41
CA ALA A 267 3.50 -16.19 -9.75
C ALA A 267 2.40 -15.38 -10.43
N ARG A 268 2.39 -15.35 -11.77
CA ARG A 268 1.37 -14.65 -12.57
C ARG A 268 -0.03 -15.26 -12.40
N GLU A 269 -0.16 -16.57 -12.37
CA GLU A 269 -1.45 -17.23 -12.09
C GLU A 269 -2.01 -16.79 -10.72
N MET A 270 -1.15 -16.68 -9.69
CA MET A 270 -1.56 -16.24 -8.36
C MET A 270 -2.00 -14.77 -8.37
N THR A 271 -1.23 -13.91 -9.02
CA THR A 271 -1.51 -12.47 -9.04
C THR A 271 -2.68 -12.11 -9.95
N ASP A 272 -2.88 -12.83 -11.07
CA ASP A 272 -4.08 -12.73 -11.90
C ASP A 272 -5.34 -13.14 -11.11
N TYR A 273 -5.24 -14.19 -10.30
CA TYR A 273 -6.33 -14.60 -9.41
C TYR A 273 -6.65 -13.51 -8.37
N LEU A 274 -5.65 -12.89 -7.75
CA LEU A 274 -5.87 -11.76 -6.83
C LEU A 274 -6.55 -10.59 -7.53
N PHE A 275 -6.18 -10.29 -8.78
CA PHE A 275 -6.81 -9.29 -9.61
C PHE A 275 -8.26 -9.65 -9.92
N ASP A 276 -8.53 -10.83 -10.44
CA ASP A 276 -9.87 -11.23 -10.86
C ASP A 276 -10.85 -11.36 -9.69
N GLU A 277 -10.36 -11.66 -8.49
CA GLU A 277 -11.17 -11.80 -7.28
C GLU A 277 -11.41 -10.49 -6.51
N PHE A 278 -10.86 -9.35 -6.92
CA PHE A 278 -11.01 -8.06 -6.21
C PHE A 278 -10.65 -8.16 -4.73
N THR A 279 -9.56 -8.84 -4.40
CA THR A 279 -9.21 -9.23 -3.02
C THR A 279 -8.94 -8.06 -2.07
N SER A 280 -8.75 -6.88 -2.62
CA SER A 280 -8.54 -5.60 -1.92
C SER A 280 -8.95 -4.44 -2.81
N ILE A 281 -8.81 -3.20 -2.33
CA ILE A 281 -8.94 -2.00 -3.14
C ILE A 281 -7.52 -1.44 -3.36
N PRO A 282 -6.85 -1.79 -4.46
CA PRO A 282 -5.55 -1.22 -4.79
C PRO A 282 -5.73 0.26 -5.17
N LEU A 283 -4.89 1.15 -4.64
CA LEU A 283 -4.94 2.57 -4.93
C LEU A 283 -3.74 3.00 -5.76
N LEU A 284 -2.56 3.05 -5.16
CA LEU A 284 -1.33 3.47 -5.82
C LEU A 284 -0.09 2.87 -5.13
N THR A 285 1.03 2.90 -5.82
CA THR A 285 2.36 2.74 -5.22
C THR A 285 2.98 4.10 -4.96
N VAL A 286 3.75 4.23 -3.89
CA VAL A 286 4.46 5.47 -3.54
C VAL A 286 5.95 5.24 -3.41
N PHE A 287 6.71 6.28 -3.72
CA PHE A 287 8.16 6.29 -3.58
C PHE A 287 8.54 6.80 -2.19
N HIS A 288 9.67 6.33 -1.69
CA HIS A 288 10.29 6.96 -0.53
C HIS A 288 10.91 8.29 -0.95
N GLU A 289 10.62 9.34 -0.21
CA GLU A 289 11.05 10.69 -0.52
C GLU A 289 11.77 11.29 0.68
N VAL A 290 12.77 12.13 0.40
CA VAL A 290 13.49 12.89 1.42
C VAL A 290 13.63 14.34 0.97
N ALA A 291 13.60 15.27 1.93
CA ALA A 291 13.96 16.67 1.69
C ALA A 291 15.45 16.85 1.93
N VAL A 292 16.12 17.57 1.03
CA VAL A 292 17.57 17.82 1.12
C VAL A 292 17.89 19.30 1.00
N ASN A 293 18.99 19.72 1.64
CA ASN A 293 19.56 21.04 1.44
C ASN A 293 20.39 21.04 0.13
N PRO A 294 19.94 21.72 -0.94
CA PRO A 294 20.61 21.68 -2.24
C PRO A 294 21.96 22.43 -2.25
N LYS A 295 22.32 23.17 -1.19
CA LYS A 295 23.64 23.79 -1.03
C LYS A 295 24.70 22.80 -0.57
N VAL A 296 24.29 21.62 -0.09
CA VAL A 296 25.20 20.58 0.43
C VAL A 296 25.06 19.28 -0.35
N VAL A 297 23.82 18.87 -0.65
CA VAL A 297 23.50 17.62 -1.36
C VAL A 297 23.11 17.93 -2.80
N ALA A 298 23.97 17.60 -3.75
CA ALA A 298 23.72 17.77 -5.17
C ALA A 298 22.81 16.67 -5.75
N GLY A 299 22.68 15.54 -5.07
CA GLY A 299 21.82 14.44 -5.48
C GLY A 299 22.08 13.15 -4.72
N TRP A 300 21.13 12.24 -4.81
CA TRP A 300 21.24 10.91 -4.24
C TRP A 300 20.37 9.94 -5.03
N THR A 301 20.90 8.77 -5.35
CA THR A 301 20.16 7.70 -6.05
C THR A 301 20.19 6.46 -5.18
N TRP A 302 19.01 6.00 -4.77
CA TRP A 302 18.83 4.79 -3.98
C TRP A 302 17.52 4.08 -4.41
N PRO A 303 17.41 2.75 -4.22
CA PRO A 303 16.22 2.02 -4.62
C PRO A 303 14.98 2.35 -3.74
N GLY A 304 15.16 2.60 -2.44
CA GLY A 304 14.10 3.02 -1.52
C GLY A 304 13.18 1.89 -1.04
N GLN A 305 13.57 0.63 -1.24
CA GLN A 305 12.75 -0.53 -0.92
C GLN A 305 13.16 -1.23 0.38
N GLY A 306 12.24 -2.02 0.92
CA GLY A 306 12.47 -2.88 2.07
C GLY A 306 12.54 -2.14 3.41
N ALA A 307 13.10 -2.79 4.42
CA ALA A 307 13.23 -2.24 5.77
C ALA A 307 14.18 -1.03 5.85
N GLY A 308 15.11 -0.90 4.89
CA GLY A 308 16.02 0.23 4.76
C GLY A 308 15.56 1.20 3.68
N ARG A 309 14.59 2.06 3.98
CA ARG A 309 14.08 3.07 3.03
C ARG A 309 15.19 3.97 2.50
N THR A 310 16.15 4.32 3.36
CA THR A 310 17.34 5.09 3.02
C THR A 310 18.55 4.16 3.01
N THR A 311 19.13 3.95 1.85
CA THR A 311 20.30 3.07 1.64
C THR A 311 21.25 3.71 0.62
N HIS A 312 22.40 3.09 0.38
CA HIS A 312 23.36 3.59 -0.61
C HIS A 312 23.87 5.00 -0.30
N PHE A 313 24.19 5.25 0.98
CA PHE A 313 24.71 6.54 1.45
C PHE A 313 26.04 6.91 0.78
N ASP A 314 26.77 5.92 0.31
CA ASP A 314 27.97 6.08 -0.51
C ASP A 314 27.72 6.75 -1.88
N ARG A 315 26.45 6.83 -2.31
CA ARG A 315 26.00 7.47 -3.56
C ARG A 315 25.48 8.89 -3.38
N ILE A 316 25.49 9.43 -2.17
CA ILE A 316 25.13 10.83 -1.94
C ILE A 316 26.19 11.71 -2.56
N LYS A 317 25.78 12.63 -3.44
CA LYS A 317 26.67 13.55 -4.13
C LYS A 317 26.74 14.89 -3.38
N ALA A 318 27.95 15.37 -3.14
CA ALA A 318 28.17 16.71 -2.60
C ALA A 318 28.05 17.75 -3.71
N VAL A 319 27.66 18.96 -3.31
CA VAL A 319 27.81 20.14 -4.17
C VAL A 319 29.31 20.44 -4.30
N PRO A 320 29.81 20.74 -5.51
CA PRO A 320 31.23 21.05 -5.75
C PRO A 320 31.77 22.19 -4.94
#